data_5118f070573ae6e10cff8771c6ed1a69
#
_entry.id   5118f070573ae6e10cff8771c6ed1a69
#
_cell.length_a   1.000
_cell.length_b   1.000
_cell.length_c   1.000
_cell.angle_alpha   90.00
_cell.angle_beta   90.00
_cell.angle_gamma   90.00
#
_symmetry.space_group_name_H-M   'P 1'
#
loop_
_entity.id
_entity.type
_entity.pdbx_description
1 polymer ?
#
loop_
_entity_poly.entity_id
_entity_poly.type
_entity_poly.pdbx_seq_one_letter_code
_entity_poly.pdbx_strand_id
1 'polypeptide(L)'
;MLHTNKSKALLVLVAVFVSTVNTDTEAKPIKVSKPNIIIIMPDDSGYGNHSCFGNPVIKTPNSDALKKESLLLTRYHSSARCSPSRAKLVSGRHEFLGGVTDTRFMRERLSLDTITLPQALKTAGYATGFFGKWHNGKEGPYRPENRGFDECWMYEKGARMAATISHNGKSQRMAGTYPTDLFFKKATEWIDVQRQAKKPFFVYLPPKSPHGPFKEDSSDMPNEDYEKFLGTHPEMTVQIAKIFWEVEHIDMRVGEMIKQLETWGIAENTLFIFIGSDNGASGTSKFYNAGMKGQKGHPYQGGTRVPVFFRWPGGGIEGGSESAALISQMDIMPTLLEITGTPMTDQLKQQVEGRSLVPMLKNPETDWEDNRHLVHHVGAWASGRAAQSKDARVAIQNKRFTLVNNEELYDLSIDPGETTNVIAEHPEVVDQLRSKYDQWWTRVQSRLVNEDAYQLTPAK
;
A
#
# COMPACT_ATOMS: atom_id res chain seq x y z
N MET A 1 -83.32 -31.88 37.68
CA MET A 1 -82.12 -32.69 37.73
C MET A 1 -81.13 -32.04 36.78
N LEU A 2 -80.15 -31.27 37.34
CA LEU A 2 -79.19 -30.49 36.59
C LEU A 2 -77.88 -31.24 36.63
N HIS A 3 -77.32 -31.62 35.45
CA HIS A 3 -76.00 -32.18 35.32
C HIS A 3 -75.01 -31.05 34.95
N THR A 4 -74.14 -30.77 35.87
CA THR A 4 -73.02 -29.84 35.66
C THR A 4 -71.83 -30.58 35.06
N ASN A 5 -71.45 -30.20 33.82
CA ASN A 5 -70.26 -30.68 33.17
C ASN A 5 -69.10 -29.77 33.56
N LYS A 6 -68.07 -30.29 34.24
CA LYS A 6 -66.81 -29.61 34.54
C LYS A 6 -65.78 -29.92 33.45
N SER A 7 -65.50 -28.97 32.56
CA SER A 7 -64.36 -29.02 31.62
C SER A 7 -63.10 -28.74 32.36
N LYS A 8 -62.13 -29.68 32.34
CA LYS A 8 -60.74 -29.48 32.81
C LYS A 8 -59.95 -28.91 31.65
N ALA A 9 -59.48 -27.67 31.80
CA ALA A 9 -58.52 -27.09 30.90
C ALA A 9 -57.13 -27.62 31.26
N LEU A 10 -56.43 -28.21 30.28
CA LEU A 10 -55.04 -28.68 30.39
C LEU A 10 -54.13 -27.56 29.92
N LEU A 11 -53.36 -26.94 30.85
CA LEU A 11 -52.36 -25.94 30.55
C LEU A 11 -51.09 -26.66 30.12
N VAL A 12 -50.71 -26.57 28.84
CA VAL A 12 -49.42 -27.06 28.34
C VAL A 12 -48.39 -25.90 28.44
N LEU A 13 -47.45 -26.03 29.40
CA LEU A 13 -46.33 -25.14 29.50
C LEU A 13 -45.28 -25.54 28.43
N VAL A 14 -45.12 -24.73 27.40
CA VAL A 14 -43.99 -24.85 26.46
C VAL A 14 -42.81 -24.11 27.04
N ALA A 15 -41.86 -24.84 27.57
CA ALA A 15 -40.53 -24.26 27.94
C ALA A 15 -39.69 -24.01 26.69
N VAL A 16 -39.55 -22.77 26.30
CA VAL A 16 -38.59 -22.36 25.25
C VAL A 16 -37.19 -22.31 25.87
N PHE A 17 -36.39 -23.32 25.58
CA PHE A 17 -34.95 -23.27 25.84
C PHE A 17 -34.29 -22.32 24.82
N VAL A 18 -34.02 -21.10 25.23
CA VAL A 18 -33.11 -20.20 24.49
C VAL A 18 -31.67 -20.62 24.86
N SER A 19 -31.08 -21.46 24.01
CA SER A 19 -29.64 -21.70 24.05
C SER A 19 -28.93 -20.47 23.51
N THR A 20 -28.42 -19.64 24.41
CA THR A 20 -27.41 -18.60 24.06
C THR A 20 -26.13 -19.31 23.66
N VAL A 21 -25.88 -19.42 22.36
CA VAL A 21 -24.57 -19.81 21.86
C VAL A 21 -23.69 -18.59 22.07
N ASN A 22 -22.95 -18.57 23.19
CA ASN A 22 -21.80 -17.68 23.36
C ASN A 22 -20.71 -18.17 22.40
N THR A 23 -20.62 -17.58 21.24
CA THR A 23 -19.43 -17.68 20.39
C THR A 23 -18.43 -16.60 20.84
N ASP A 24 -17.87 -16.76 22.03
CA ASP A 24 -16.59 -16.13 22.37
C ASP A 24 -15.52 -16.86 21.54
N THR A 25 -15.35 -16.43 20.29
CA THR A 25 -14.13 -16.73 19.54
C THR A 25 -13.01 -15.92 20.19
N GLU A 26 -12.36 -16.48 21.20
CA GLU A 26 -11.10 -15.94 21.69
C GLU A 26 -10.15 -15.81 20.49
N ALA A 27 -9.82 -14.56 20.15
CA ALA A 27 -8.84 -14.26 19.12
C ALA A 27 -7.52 -14.95 19.50
N LYS A 28 -7.04 -15.86 18.65
CA LYS A 28 -5.78 -16.56 18.88
C LYS A 28 -4.67 -15.53 19.11
N PRO A 29 -3.90 -15.63 20.20
CA PRO A 29 -2.83 -14.68 20.44
C PRO A 29 -1.83 -14.75 19.27
N ILE A 30 -1.51 -13.60 18.66
CA ILE A 30 -0.39 -13.50 17.73
C ILE A 30 0.84 -13.96 18.52
N LYS A 31 1.39 -15.12 18.18
CA LYS A 31 2.66 -15.57 18.75
C LYS A 31 3.71 -14.58 18.24
N VAL A 32 4.21 -13.73 19.13
CA VAL A 32 5.32 -12.80 18.86
C VAL A 32 6.59 -13.65 18.71
N SER A 33 6.72 -14.32 17.60
CA SER A 33 7.99 -14.86 17.12
C SER A 33 8.46 -13.92 16.03
N LYS A 34 9.71 -13.51 16.02
CA LYS A 34 10.28 -12.63 14.96
C LYS A 34 10.00 -13.22 13.59
N PRO A 35 8.87 -12.89 12.91
CA PRO A 35 8.55 -13.47 11.61
C PRO A 35 9.50 -12.94 10.55
N ASN A 36 9.72 -13.69 9.49
CA ASN A 36 10.22 -13.10 8.25
C ASN A 36 9.18 -12.13 7.70
N ILE A 37 9.62 -11.08 7.03
CA ILE A 37 8.73 -10.05 6.50
C ILE A 37 9.06 -9.83 5.04
N ILE A 38 8.04 -9.90 4.18
CA ILE A 38 8.15 -9.58 2.76
C ILE A 38 7.07 -8.55 2.42
N ILE A 39 7.48 -7.41 1.87
CA ILE A 39 6.58 -6.42 1.29
C ILE A 39 6.81 -6.36 -0.21
N ILE A 40 5.78 -6.63 -0.99
CA ILE A 40 5.78 -6.44 -2.44
C ILE A 40 4.85 -5.26 -2.76
N MET A 41 5.34 -4.29 -3.55
CA MET A 41 4.58 -3.09 -3.91
C MET A 41 4.88 -2.67 -5.37
N PRO A 42 4.09 -3.13 -6.36
CA PRO A 42 4.20 -2.69 -7.75
C PRO A 42 4.05 -1.18 -7.92
N ASP A 43 4.43 -0.66 -9.08
CA ASP A 43 4.43 0.77 -9.41
C ASP A 43 3.28 1.08 -10.40
N ASP A 44 2.32 1.94 -10.02
CA ASP A 44 1.19 2.37 -10.86
C ASP A 44 0.14 1.28 -11.19
N SER A 45 -0.08 0.30 -10.33
CA SER A 45 -1.18 -0.65 -10.44
C SER A 45 -2.48 0.01 -9.92
N GLY A 46 -3.04 -0.42 -8.84
CA GLY A 46 -4.25 0.14 -8.24
C GLY A 46 -5.36 -0.88 -8.15
N TYR A 47 -6.44 -0.49 -7.50
CA TYR A 47 -7.56 -1.39 -7.20
C TYR A 47 -8.15 -2.05 -8.46
N GLY A 48 -8.34 -1.25 -9.52
CA GLY A 48 -8.90 -1.71 -10.78
C GLY A 48 -8.00 -2.68 -11.58
N ASN A 49 -6.77 -2.94 -11.16
CA ASN A 49 -5.83 -3.79 -11.89
C ASN A 49 -5.78 -5.25 -11.38
N HIS A 50 -6.76 -5.70 -10.59
CA HIS A 50 -6.82 -7.08 -10.11
C HIS A 50 -8.18 -7.71 -10.37
N SER A 51 -8.20 -8.98 -10.84
CA SER A 51 -9.44 -9.73 -11.13
C SER A 51 -10.31 -9.91 -9.90
N CYS A 52 -9.72 -10.08 -8.71
CA CYS A 52 -10.45 -10.22 -7.44
C CYS A 52 -11.27 -8.98 -7.04
N PHE A 53 -11.09 -7.86 -7.71
CA PHE A 53 -11.90 -6.64 -7.56
C PHE A 53 -12.79 -6.35 -8.76
N GLY A 54 -12.97 -7.34 -9.64
CA GLY A 54 -13.95 -7.29 -10.71
C GLY A 54 -13.43 -6.78 -12.07
N ASN A 55 -12.09 -6.61 -12.24
CA ASN A 55 -11.57 -6.25 -13.56
C ASN A 55 -11.92 -7.35 -14.59
N PRO A 56 -12.66 -7.04 -15.68
CA PRO A 56 -13.14 -8.05 -16.64
C PRO A 56 -12.07 -8.43 -17.66
N VAL A 57 -10.95 -7.70 -17.75
CA VAL A 57 -9.98 -7.82 -18.84
C VAL A 57 -8.80 -8.72 -18.46
N ILE A 58 -8.24 -8.53 -17.27
CA ILE A 58 -7.03 -9.23 -16.82
C ILE A 58 -7.34 -10.42 -15.92
N LYS A 59 -6.36 -11.32 -15.82
CA LYS A 59 -6.42 -12.50 -14.95
C LYS A 59 -5.28 -12.47 -13.95
N THR A 60 -5.61 -12.33 -12.67
CA THR A 60 -4.65 -12.32 -11.56
C THR A 60 -4.98 -13.43 -10.56
N PRO A 61 -4.86 -14.71 -10.95
CA PRO A 61 -5.31 -15.86 -10.14
C PRO A 61 -4.54 -15.98 -8.82
N ASN A 62 -3.29 -15.51 -8.74
CA ASN A 62 -2.52 -15.53 -7.49
C ASN A 62 -2.98 -14.43 -6.53
N SER A 63 -3.39 -13.27 -7.02
CA SER A 63 -4.05 -12.23 -6.21
C SER A 63 -5.41 -12.71 -5.72
N ASP A 64 -6.18 -13.45 -6.54
CA ASP A 64 -7.46 -14.07 -6.17
C ASP A 64 -7.26 -15.11 -5.04
N ALA A 65 -6.19 -15.93 -5.13
CA ALA A 65 -5.83 -16.88 -4.08
C ALA A 65 -5.35 -16.14 -2.81
N LEU A 66 -4.49 -15.15 -2.97
CA LEU A 66 -3.97 -14.35 -1.87
C LEU A 66 -5.10 -13.64 -1.09
N LYS A 67 -6.12 -13.12 -1.77
CA LYS A 67 -7.31 -12.56 -1.13
C LYS A 67 -7.99 -13.55 -0.19
N LYS A 68 -8.08 -14.83 -0.59
CA LYS A 68 -8.72 -15.88 0.22
C LYS A 68 -7.88 -16.29 1.43
N GLU A 69 -6.56 -16.07 1.39
CA GLU A 69 -5.62 -16.48 2.43
C GLU A 69 -5.17 -15.34 3.34
N SER A 70 -5.67 -14.12 3.10
CA SER A 70 -5.23 -12.90 3.77
C SER A 70 -6.35 -12.18 4.50
N LEU A 71 -5.97 -11.29 5.41
CA LEU A 71 -6.79 -10.14 5.79
C LEU A 71 -6.64 -9.07 4.70
N LEU A 72 -7.74 -8.68 4.06
CA LEU A 72 -7.81 -7.59 3.11
C LEU A 72 -8.13 -6.28 3.82
N LEU A 73 -7.29 -5.26 3.65
CA LEU A 73 -7.55 -3.90 4.10
C LEU A 73 -8.21 -3.11 2.96
N THR A 74 -9.55 -2.96 3.04
CA THR A 74 -10.34 -2.41 1.93
C THR A 74 -10.28 -0.89 1.81
N ARG A 75 -9.89 -0.17 2.87
CA ARG A 75 -9.72 1.29 2.90
C ARG A 75 -8.32 1.71 3.30
N TYR A 76 -7.34 1.06 2.68
CA TYR A 76 -5.93 1.44 2.86
C TYR A 76 -5.56 2.53 1.84
N HIS A 77 -4.96 3.60 2.35
CA HIS A 77 -4.58 4.76 1.56
C HIS A 77 -3.06 4.96 1.52
N SER A 78 -2.54 5.02 0.31
CA SER A 78 -1.20 5.46 -0.03
C SER A 78 -1.17 6.99 -0.25
N SER A 79 -0.16 7.50 -0.93
CA SER A 79 -0.18 8.85 -1.50
C SER A 79 -0.53 8.78 -2.99
N ALA A 80 -0.96 9.89 -3.57
CA ALA A 80 -1.36 9.92 -4.97
C ALA A 80 -0.18 9.79 -5.97
N ARG A 81 1.08 9.68 -5.48
CA ARG A 81 2.30 9.61 -6.29
C ARG A 81 3.35 8.68 -5.68
N CYS A 82 4.20 8.10 -6.53
CA CYS A 82 5.14 7.03 -6.16
C CYS A 82 6.13 7.40 -5.05
N SER A 83 6.93 8.46 -5.19
CA SER A 83 7.96 8.82 -4.22
C SER A 83 7.37 9.17 -2.86
N PRO A 84 6.31 10.02 -2.77
CA PRO A 84 5.59 10.27 -1.54
C PRO A 84 5.09 8.99 -0.85
N SER A 85 4.46 8.07 -1.59
CA SER A 85 4.00 6.80 -1.02
C SER A 85 5.14 5.97 -0.43
N ARG A 86 6.25 5.84 -1.16
CA ARG A 86 7.41 5.07 -0.72
C ARG A 86 8.05 5.67 0.53
N ALA A 87 8.13 7.02 0.58
CA ALA A 87 8.59 7.74 1.77
C ALA A 87 7.68 7.48 2.99
N LYS A 88 6.36 7.54 2.81
CA LYS A 88 5.36 7.24 3.86
C LYS A 88 5.52 5.84 4.42
N LEU A 89 5.70 4.83 3.55
CA LEU A 89 5.90 3.43 3.94
C LEU A 89 7.13 3.25 4.84
N VAL A 90 8.27 3.78 4.42
CA VAL A 90 9.55 3.52 5.10
C VAL A 90 9.81 4.44 6.29
N SER A 91 9.02 5.51 6.47
CA SER A 91 9.22 6.49 7.55
C SER A 91 8.17 6.46 8.65
N GLY A 92 7.00 5.84 8.41
CA GLY A 92 5.90 5.82 9.38
C GLY A 92 5.26 7.18 9.64
N ARG A 93 5.53 8.19 8.78
CA ARG A 93 4.95 9.54 8.88
C ARG A 93 4.49 10.06 7.52
N HIS A 94 3.70 11.14 7.54
CA HIS A 94 3.31 11.80 6.30
C HIS A 94 4.56 12.23 5.51
N GLU A 95 4.55 12.00 4.21
CA GLU A 95 5.69 12.21 3.31
C GLU A 95 6.24 13.63 3.34
N PHE A 96 5.38 14.66 3.50
CA PHE A 96 5.83 16.05 3.59
C PHE A 96 6.68 16.32 4.83
N LEU A 97 6.40 15.63 5.93
CA LEU A 97 7.27 15.69 7.13
C LEU A 97 8.62 15.03 6.91
N GLY A 98 8.72 14.15 5.92
CA GLY A 98 9.97 13.58 5.42
C GLY A 98 10.64 14.42 4.33
N GLY A 99 10.09 15.60 3.98
CA GLY A 99 10.58 16.49 2.93
C GLY A 99 10.27 16.02 1.51
N VAL A 100 9.40 15.00 1.33
CA VAL A 100 9.09 14.45 0.00
C VAL A 100 7.78 15.02 -0.51
N THR A 101 7.86 15.95 -1.46
CA THR A 101 6.72 16.70 -2.00
C THR A 101 6.50 16.50 -3.50
N ASP A 102 7.43 15.84 -4.20
CA ASP A 102 7.33 15.50 -5.62
C ASP A 102 8.11 14.20 -5.93
N THR A 103 8.07 13.77 -7.17
CA THR A 103 8.78 12.61 -7.72
C THR A 103 10.05 12.99 -8.48
N ARG A 104 10.42 14.26 -8.50
CA ARG A 104 11.51 14.86 -9.32
C ARG A 104 12.17 16.03 -8.62
N PHE A 105 13.26 16.50 -9.22
CA PHE A 105 13.93 17.77 -8.87
C PHE A 105 14.46 17.79 -7.44
N MET A 106 14.98 16.65 -6.95
CA MET A 106 15.47 16.45 -5.58
C MET A 106 14.39 16.52 -4.49
N ARG A 107 13.13 16.80 -4.85
CA ARG A 107 11.98 16.82 -3.95
C ARG A 107 11.44 15.42 -3.64
N GLU A 108 11.98 14.40 -4.28
CA GLU A 108 11.81 12.98 -3.97
C GLU A 108 12.75 12.48 -2.86
N ARG A 109 13.71 13.29 -2.40
CA ARG A 109 14.69 12.89 -1.38
C ARG A 109 14.04 12.78 -0.01
N LEU A 110 14.10 11.61 0.60
CA LEU A 110 13.71 11.43 1.98
C LEU A 110 14.76 12.03 2.92
N SER A 111 14.36 12.96 3.75
CA SER A 111 15.22 13.67 4.69
C SER A 111 16.12 12.72 5.49
N LEU A 112 17.40 13.09 5.65
CA LEU A 112 18.42 12.23 6.28
C LEU A 112 18.25 12.07 7.79
N ASP A 113 17.51 12.97 8.46
CA ASP A 113 17.15 12.88 9.86
C ASP A 113 16.05 11.81 10.13
N THR A 114 15.44 11.29 9.06
CA THR A 114 14.40 10.26 9.15
C THR A 114 15.02 8.90 9.41
N ILE A 115 14.62 8.24 10.49
CA ILE A 115 14.91 6.82 10.68
C ILE A 115 14.00 6.00 9.78
N THR A 116 14.56 5.16 8.92
CA THR A 116 13.79 4.30 8.03
C THR A 116 13.44 2.97 8.69
N LEU A 117 12.37 2.34 8.23
CA LEU A 117 11.94 1.02 8.69
C LEU A 117 13.07 -0.02 8.69
N PRO A 118 13.87 -0.20 7.61
CA PRO A 118 14.99 -1.15 7.65
C PRO A 118 16.06 -0.77 8.68
N GLN A 119 16.36 0.52 8.90
CA GLN A 119 17.28 0.95 9.96
C GLN A 119 16.77 0.53 11.34
N ALA A 120 15.48 0.71 11.60
CA ALA A 120 14.86 0.30 12.87
C ALA A 120 14.87 -1.23 13.03
N LEU A 121 14.47 -2.00 12.00
CA LEU A 121 14.43 -3.47 12.05
C LEU A 121 15.83 -4.09 12.25
N LYS A 122 16.89 -3.47 11.77
CA LYS A 122 18.27 -3.92 12.03
C LYS A 122 18.60 -3.93 13.52
N THR A 123 18.07 -3.01 14.32
CA THR A 123 18.29 -2.98 15.77
C THR A 123 17.65 -4.19 16.47
N ALA A 124 16.66 -4.81 15.85
CA ALA A 124 16.05 -6.07 16.32
C ALA A 124 16.71 -7.33 15.73
N GLY A 125 17.80 -7.18 14.96
CA GLY A 125 18.59 -8.28 14.41
C GLY A 125 18.12 -8.80 13.05
N TYR A 126 17.25 -8.07 12.35
CA TYR A 126 16.82 -8.43 11.00
C TYR A 126 17.92 -8.21 9.98
N ALA A 127 18.08 -9.15 9.04
CA ALA A 127 18.72 -8.89 7.76
C ALA A 127 17.74 -8.12 6.85
N THR A 128 18.25 -7.19 6.04
CA THR A 128 17.39 -6.28 5.28
C THR A 128 17.76 -6.27 3.80
N GLY A 129 16.80 -6.61 2.92
CA GLY A 129 17.00 -6.69 1.46
C GLY A 129 16.05 -5.77 0.69
N PHE A 130 16.59 -5.10 -0.33
CA PHE A 130 15.86 -4.21 -1.22
C PHE A 130 16.02 -4.64 -2.69
N PHE A 131 14.90 -4.79 -3.42
CA PHE A 131 14.93 -5.30 -4.80
C PHE A 131 13.90 -4.55 -5.67
N GLY A 132 14.32 -3.48 -6.37
CA GLY A 132 13.39 -2.74 -7.23
C GLY A 132 13.62 -1.24 -7.35
N LYS A 133 12.52 -0.47 -7.38
CA LYS A 133 12.50 0.98 -7.51
C LYS A 133 12.49 1.65 -6.12
N TRP A 134 13.51 2.42 -5.81
CA TRP A 134 13.62 3.15 -4.53
C TRP A 134 12.82 4.46 -4.52
N HIS A 135 13.18 5.39 -5.39
CA HIS A 135 12.52 6.68 -5.63
C HIS A 135 12.46 7.65 -4.42
N ASN A 136 13.34 7.47 -3.41
CA ASN A 136 13.48 8.39 -2.27
C ASN A 136 14.88 9.02 -2.20
N GLY A 137 15.42 9.35 -3.37
CA GLY A 137 16.78 9.85 -3.58
C GLY A 137 17.70 8.77 -4.14
N LYS A 138 18.47 9.11 -5.18
CA LYS A 138 19.33 8.16 -5.94
C LYS A 138 20.82 8.41 -5.78
N GLU A 139 21.19 9.40 -4.97
CA GLU A 139 22.57 9.86 -4.85
C GLU A 139 23.08 9.80 -3.42
N GLY A 140 24.33 9.40 -3.25
CA GLY A 140 25.05 9.45 -1.97
C GLY A 140 24.23 8.87 -0.79
N PRO A 141 24.03 9.63 0.29
CA PRO A 141 23.41 9.15 1.51
C PRO A 141 21.92 8.82 1.37
N TYR A 142 21.26 9.22 0.28
CA TYR A 142 19.83 8.96 0.04
C TYR A 142 19.56 7.58 -0.56
N ARG A 143 20.59 6.88 -1.03
CA ARG A 143 20.46 5.55 -1.66
C ARG A 143 20.04 4.48 -0.65
N PRO A 144 19.32 3.41 -1.05
CA PRO A 144 18.76 2.41 -0.12
C PRO A 144 19.84 1.71 0.71
N GLU A 145 21.03 1.43 0.16
CA GLU A 145 22.14 0.85 0.90
C GLU A 145 22.65 1.74 2.06
N ASN A 146 22.47 3.06 1.95
CA ASN A 146 22.79 4.02 3.01
C ASN A 146 21.58 4.35 3.89
N ARG A 147 20.43 3.75 3.61
CA ARG A 147 19.16 3.92 4.34
C ARG A 147 18.71 2.63 5.02
N GLY A 148 19.65 1.73 5.34
CA GLY A 148 19.45 0.59 6.23
C GLY A 148 19.31 -0.77 5.56
N PHE A 149 19.39 -0.89 4.24
CA PHE A 149 19.38 -2.17 3.57
C PHE A 149 20.78 -2.77 3.44
N ASP A 150 20.94 -4.05 3.80
CA ASP A 150 22.19 -4.81 3.73
C ASP A 150 22.48 -5.31 2.31
N GLU A 151 21.41 -5.66 1.57
CA GLU A 151 21.47 -6.09 0.18
C GLU A 151 20.55 -5.22 -0.67
N CYS A 152 21.08 -4.65 -1.77
CA CYS A 152 20.35 -3.72 -2.62
C CYS A 152 20.50 -4.01 -4.10
N TRP A 153 19.39 -4.36 -4.76
CA TRP A 153 19.26 -4.40 -6.21
C TRP A 153 18.32 -3.29 -6.66
N MET A 154 18.87 -2.13 -7.03
CA MET A 154 18.09 -0.93 -7.32
C MET A 154 17.98 -0.65 -8.82
N TYR A 155 16.74 -0.48 -9.33
CA TYR A 155 16.51 0.09 -10.65
C TYR A 155 16.95 1.54 -10.70
N GLU A 156 17.87 1.90 -11.60
CA GLU A 156 18.33 3.29 -11.74
C GLU A 156 17.68 4.00 -12.93
N LYS A 157 17.77 3.43 -14.11
CA LYS A 157 17.26 4.03 -15.35
C LYS A 157 17.27 3.05 -16.53
N GLY A 158 16.76 3.50 -17.65
CA GLY A 158 16.84 2.81 -18.94
C GLY A 158 15.55 2.10 -19.34
N ALA A 159 15.56 1.55 -20.56
CA ALA A 159 14.49 0.70 -21.06
C ALA A 159 14.49 -0.65 -20.33
N ARG A 160 13.31 -1.32 -20.24
CA ARG A 160 13.15 -2.57 -19.47
C ARG A 160 14.16 -3.65 -19.89
N MET A 161 14.29 -3.94 -21.16
CA MET A 161 15.24 -4.97 -21.65
C MET A 161 16.71 -4.51 -21.71
N ALA A 162 17.01 -3.29 -21.22
CA ALA A 162 18.35 -2.73 -21.18
C ALA A 162 18.51 -1.75 -20.00
N ALA A 163 17.92 -2.11 -18.85
CA ALA A 163 17.97 -1.30 -17.65
C ALA A 163 19.38 -1.22 -17.07
N THR A 164 19.70 -0.09 -16.45
CA THR A 164 20.82 0.03 -15.54
C THR A 164 20.31 -0.29 -14.14
N ILE A 165 20.89 -1.31 -13.53
CA ILE A 165 20.61 -1.79 -12.19
C ILE A 165 21.84 -1.55 -11.32
N SER A 166 21.67 -1.03 -10.13
CA SER A 166 22.73 -0.97 -9.14
C SER A 166 22.64 -2.16 -8.19
N HIS A 167 23.75 -2.83 -7.98
CA HIS A 167 23.93 -3.81 -6.92
C HIS A 167 24.88 -3.23 -5.87
N ASN A 168 24.37 -2.95 -4.68
CA ASN A 168 25.13 -2.39 -3.55
C ASN A 168 26.01 -1.20 -3.97
N GLY A 169 25.42 -0.23 -4.68
CA GLY A 169 26.12 0.98 -5.15
C GLY A 169 26.88 0.84 -6.47
N LYS A 170 27.04 -0.36 -7.01
CA LYS A 170 27.75 -0.61 -8.29
C LYS A 170 26.75 -0.76 -9.44
N SER A 171 26.71 0.23 -10.33
CA SER A 171 25.80 0.25 -11.49
C SER A 171 26.26 -0.68 -12.61
N GLN A 172 25.35 -1.47 -13.14
CA GLN A 172 25.55 -2.37 -14.26
C GLN A 172 24.40 -2.28 -15.26
N ARG A 173 24.69 -2.27 -16.55
CA ARG A 173 23.69 -2.39 -17.60
C ARG A 173 23.34 -3.86 -17.80
N MET A 174 22.05 -4.18 -17.70
CA MET A 174 21.50 -5.56 -17.78
C MET A 174 20.79 -5.74 -19.13
N ALA A 175 21.58 -5.87 -20.21
CA ALA A 175 20.99 -6.08 -21.54
C ALA A 175 20.33 -7.48 -21.62
N GLY A 176 19.14 -7.57 -22.24
CA GLY A 176 18.38 -8.80 -22.39
C GLY A 176 17.77 -9.37 -21.10
N THR A 177 17.84 -8.62 -20.00
CA THR A 177 17.30 -9.04 -18.70
C THR A 177 16.06 -8.20 -18.36
N TYR A 178 14.94 -8.86 -18.11
CA TYR A 178 13.72 -8.18 -17.66
C TYR A 178 13.82 -7.87 -16.16
N PRO A 179 13.74 -6.58 -15.74
CA PRO A 179 14.05 -6.20 -14.36
C PRO A 179 13.13 -6.83 -13.32
N THR A 180 11.83 -7.01 -13.63
CA THR A 180 10.89 -7.66 -12.71
C THR A 180 11.36 -9.07 -12.36
N ASP A 181 11.72 -9.87 -13.36
CA ASP A 181 12.23 -11.24 -13.16
C ASP A 181 13.54 -11.24 -12.36
N LEU A 182 14.44 -10.31 -12.70
CA LEU A 182 15.70 -10.17 -11.97
C LEU A 182 15.46 -9.90 -10.49
N PHE A 183 14.57 -8.95 -10.15
CA PHE A 183 14.32 -8.58 -8.76
C PHE A 183 13.69 -9.73 -7.97
N PHE A 184 12.70 -10.41 -8.51
CA PHE A 184 12.11 -11.58 -7.86
C PHE A 184 13.14 -12.69 -7.68
N LYS A 185 13.93 -13.00 -8.70
CA LYS A 185 15.03 -13.99 -8.63
C LYS A 185 16.04 -13.62 -7.55
N LYS A 186 16.54 -12.37 -7.55
CA LYS A 186 17.55 -11.92 -6.57
C LYS A 186 17.01 -11.87 -5.14
N ALA A 187 15.76 -11.49 -4.96
CA ALA A 187 15.11 -11.56 -3.66
C ALA A 187 15.01 -13.02 -3.18
N THR A 188 14.57 -13.95 -4.03
CA THR A 188 14.44 -15.36 -3.69
C THR A 188 15.80 -15.99 -3.36
N GLU A 189 16.84 -15.73 -4.16
CA GLU A 189 18.22 -16.18 -3.89
C GLU A 189 18.72 -15.66 -2.54
N TRP A 190 18.48 -14.40 -2.22
CA TRP A 190 18.90 -13.78 -0.97
C TRP A 190 18.11 -14.32 0.24
N ILE A 191 16.79 -14.52 0.10
CA ILE A 191 15.94 -15.15 1.12
C ILE A 191 16.48 -16.56 1.47
N ASP A 192 16.90 -17.35 0.46
CA ASP A 192 17.47 -18.67 0.67
C ASP A 192 18.72 -18.63 1.55
N VAL A 193 19.60 -17.65 1.35
CA VAL A 193 20.79 -17.44 2.20
C VAL A 193 20.38 -17.13 3.63
N GLN A 194 19.39 -16.24 3.85
CA GLN A 194 18.98 -15.85 5.20
C GLN A 194 18.29 -17.01 5.93
N ARG A 195 17.42 -17.79 5.26
CA ARG A 195 16.76 -18.94 5.90
C ARG A 195 17.77 -20.04 6.27
N GLN A 196 18.77 -20.30 5.43
CA GLN A 196 19.84 -21.26 5.77
C GLN A 196 20.67 -20.80 6.97
N ALA A 197 20.91 -19.49 7.09
CA ALA A 197 21.54 -18.87 8.23
C ALA A 197 20.63 -18.75 9.46
N LYS A 198 19.36 -19.16 9.36
CA LYS A 198 18.31 -19.01 10.40
C LYS A 198 18.19 -17.57 10.93
N LYS A 199 18.42 -16.59 10.06
CA LYS A 199 18.34 -15.17 10.40
C LYS A 199 16.98 -14.61 9.98
N PRO A 200 16.23 -13.94 10.85
CA PRO A 200 15.00 -13.27 10.45
C PRO A 200 15.33 -12.18 9.43
N PHE A 201 14.46 -12.00 8.44
CA PHE A 201 14.71 -11.07 7.34
C PHE A 201 13.52 -10.17 7.04
N PHE A 202 13.84 -9.00 6.53
CA PHE A 202 12.91 -8.05 5.93
C PHE A 202 13.26 -7.84 4.46
N VAL A 203 12.34 -8.14 3.57
CA VAL A 203 12.44 -7.87 2.13
C VAL A 203 11.46 -6.76 1.75
N TYR A 204 11.96 -5.71 1.10
CA TYR A 204 11.15 -4.75 0.36
C TYR A 204 11.40 -4.93 -1.14
N LEU A 205 10.38 -5.43 -1.85
CA LEU A 205 10.42 -5.75 -3.28
C LEU A 205 9.42 -4.89 -4.04
N PRO A 206 9.77 -3.65 -4.42
CA PRO A 206 8.97 -2.74 -5.21
C PRO A 206 9.39 -2.80 -6.69
N PRO A 207 8.88 -3.72 -7.54
CA PRO A 207 9.20 -3.71 -8.95
C PRO A 207 8.78 -2.38 -9.59
N LYS A 208 9.50 -1.96 -10.66
CA LYS A 208 9.12 -0.78 -11.43
C LYS A 208 7.86 -1.01 -12.26
N SER A 209 7.58 -2.25 -12.61
CA SER A 209 6.35 -2.65 -13.32
C SER A 209 5.10 -2.43 -12.45
N PRO A 210 3.96 -2.09 -13.05
CA PRO A 210 3.71 -1.88 -14.48
C PRO A 210 3.87 -0.42 -14.97
N HIS A 211 4.63 0.43 -14.29
CA HIS A 211 4.77 1.86 -14.61
C HIS A 211 5.30 2.10 -16.02
N GLY A 212 4.50 2.81 -16.85
CA GLY A 212 4.92 3.27 -18.18
C GLY A 212 6.02 4.34 -18.19
N PRO A 213 6.33 4.98 -19.32
CA PRO A 213 5.85 4.60 -20.65
C PRO A 213 6.53 3.36 -21.21
N PHE A 214 5.92 2.76 -22.22
CA PHE A 214 6.47 1.67 -23.02
C PHE A 214 6.80 2.16 -24.42
N LYS A 215 7.66 1.44 -25.14
CA LYS A 215 7.83 1.64 -26.57
C LYS A 215 6.61 1.12 -27.33
N GLU A 216 6.37 1.65 -28.51
CA GLU A 216 5.30 1.15 -29.39
C GLU A 216 5.61 -0.26 -29.94
N ASP A 217 6.91 -0.56 -30.19
CA ASP A 217 7.37 -1.89 -30.59
C ASP A 217 7.54 -2.82 -29.37
N SER A 218 7.77 -4.12 -29.62
CA SER A 218 7.94 -5.12 -28.56
C SER A 218 9.33 -5.11 -27.90
N SER A 219 10.25 -4.25 -28.31
CA SER A 219 11.66 -4.29 -27.89
C SER A 219 11.91 -4.03 -26.39
N ASP A 220 10.91 -3.57 -25.65
CA ASP A 220 10.98 -3.36 -24.20
C ASP A 220 10.25 -4.45 -23.39
N MET A 221 9.67 -5.45 -24.07
CA MET A 221 8.99 -6.59 -23.45
C MET A 221 9.79 -7.88 -23.63
N PRO A 222 9.68 -8.85 -22.71
CA PRO A 222 10.36 -10.13 -22.84
C PRO A 222 9.72 -11.05 -23.88
N ASN A 223 8.46 -10.83 -24.24
CA ASN A 223 7.69 -11.53 -25.26
C ASN A 223 6.54 -10.65 -25.76
N GLU A 224 5.74 -11.18 -26.68
CA GLU A 224 4.60 -10.47 -27.31
C GLU A 224 3.23 -10.88 -26.75
N ASP A 225 3.15 -11.57 -25.62
CA ASP A 225 1.90 -12.07 -25.02
C ASP A 225 0.90 -10.94 -24.65
N TYR A 226 1.32 -9.68 -24.61
CA TYR A 226 0.44 -8.53 -24.44
C TYR A 226 -0.51 -8.33 -25.61
N GLU A 227 -0.20 -8.87 -26.80
CA GLU A 227 -1.02 -8.76 -28.02
C GLU A 227 -2.38 -9.45 -27.88
N LYS A 228 -2.49 -10.43 -26.97
CA LYS A 228 -3.77 -11.06 -26.64
C LYS A 228 -4.84 -10.04 -26.23
N PHE A 229 -4.43 -8.96 -25.53
CA PHE A 229 -5.35 -7.90 -25.13
C PHE A 229 -5.80 -7.06 -26.31
N LEU A 230 -4.91 -6.77 -27.25
CA LEU A 230 -5.24 -6.02 -28.48
C LEU A 230 -6.21 -6.81 -29.37
N GLY A 231 -6.05 -8.14 -29.44
CA GLY A 231 -6.94 -9.01 -30.20
C GLY A 231 -8.36 -9.10 -29.63
N THR A 232 -8.52 -8.93 -28.30
CA THR A 232 -9.83 -8.99 -27.63
C THR A 232 -10.47 -7.62 -27.37
N HIS A 233 -9.66 -6.56 -27.38
CA HIS A 233 -10.05 -5.18 -27.08
C HIS A 233 -9.45 -4.23 -28.12
N PRO A 234 -10.04 -4.09 -29.31
CA PRO A 234 -9.51 -3.26 -30.40
C PRO A 234 -9.37 -1.76 -30.05
N GLU A 235 -10.12 -1.29 -29.04
CA GLU A 235 -10.04 0.06 -28.50
C GLU A 235 -8.83 0.30 -27.58
N MET A 236 -8.11 -0.77 -27.20
CA MET A 236 -6.98 -0.70 -26.30
C MET A 236 -5.71 -0.22 -27.02
N THR A 237 -4.98 0.69 -26.39
CA THR A 237 -3.66 1.08 -26.91
C THR A 237 -2.59 0.06 -26.52
N VAL A 238 -1.50 -0.04 -27.29
CA VAL A 238 -0.33 -0.88 -26.98
C VAL A 238 0.20 -0.59 -25.57
N GLN A 239 0.22 0.67 -25.15
CA GLN A 239 0.65 1.07 -23.80
C GLN A 239 -0.18 0.37 -22.70
N ILE A 240 -1.48 0.31 -22.86
CA ILE A 240 -2.39 -0.28 -21.87
C ILE A 240 -2.31 -1.80 -21.91
N ALA A 241 -2.22 -2.41 -23.09
CA ALA A 241 -2.03 -3.84 -23.25
C ALA A 241 -0.78 -4.31 -22.52
N LYS A 242 0.34 -3.57 -22.65
CA LYS A 242 1.59 -3.86 -21.93
C LYS A 242 1.47 -3.67 -20.42
N ILE A 243 0.74 -2.66 -19.94
CA ILE A 243 0.46 -2.51 -18.51
C ILE A 243 -0.30 -3.73 -17.99
N PHE A 244 -1.34 -4.19 -18.68
CA PHE A 244 -2.11 -5.35 -18.27
C PHE A 244 -1.28 -6.63 -18.26
N TRP A 245 -0.44 -6.83 -19.27
CA TRP A 245 0.49 -7.94 -19.30
C TRP A 245 1.46 -7.91 -18.10
N GLU A 246 2.02 -6.74 -17.79
CA GLU A 246 2.93 -6.60 -16.63
C GLU A 246 2.24 -6.87 -15.30
N VAL A 247 0.96 -6.53 -15.14
CA VAL A 247 0.20 -6.87 -13.94
C VAL A 247 0.03 -8.37 -13.80
N GLU A 248 -0.36 -9.08 -14.88
CA GLU A 248 -0.46 -10.55 -14.88
C GLU A 248 0.90 -11.21 -14.65
N HIS A 249 1.98 -10.63 -15.19
CA HIS A 249 3.33 -11.13 -14.98
C HIS A 249 3.79 -10.98 -13.52
N ILE A 250 3.50 -9.84 -12.89
CA ILE A 250 3.78 -9.66 -11.45
C ILE A 250 2.97 -10.65 -10.63
N ASP A 251 1.69 -10.83 -10.94
CA ASP A 251 0.81 -11.78 -10.25
C ASP A 251 1.40 -13.20 -10.29
N MET A 252 1.89 -13.64 -11.45
CA MET A 252 2.58 -14.93 -11.61
C MET A 252 3.82 -15.03 -10.70
N ARG A 253 4.67 -13.97 -10.67
CA ARG A 253 5.89 -13.96 -9.84
C ARG A 253 5.58 -13.96 -8.35
N VAL A 254 4.49 -13.31 -7.94
CA VAL A 254 4.00 -13.36 -6.54
C VAL A 254 3.61 -14.79 -6.17
N GLY A 255 2.84 -15.47 -7.01
CA GLY A 255 2.46 -16.87 -6.79
C GLY A 255 3.68 -17.81 -6.69
N GLU A 256 4.67 -17.65 -7.58
CA GLU A 256 5.92 -18.42 -7.54
C GLU A 256 6.69 -18.19 -6.24
N MET A 257 6.77 -16.95 -5.75
CA MET A 257 7.44 -16.63 -4.50
C MET A 257 6.73 -17.27 -3.29
N ILE A 258 5.40 -17.18 -3.22
CA ILE A 258 4.63 -17.80 -2.14
C ILE A 258 4.85 -19.32 -2.13
N LYS A 259 4.73 -19.97 -3.30
CA LYS A 259 4.98 -21.41 -3.44
C LYS A 259 6.40 -21.80 -3.03
N GLN A 260 7.38 -20.95 -3.31
CA GLN A 260 8.77 -21.20 -2.90
C GLN A 260 8.94 -21.12 -1.38
N LEU A 261 8.28 -20.16 -0.71
CA LEU A 261 8.28 -20.07 0.77
C LEU A 261 7.62 -21.32 1.40
N GLU A 262 6.56 -21.83 0.81
CA GLU A 262 5.89 -23.07 1.22
C GLU A 262 6.81 -24.28 1.04
N THR A 263 7.45 -24.40 -0.12
CA THR A 263 8.42 -25.47 -0.41
C THR A 263 9.58 -25.48 0.60
N TRP A 264 10.01 -24.31 1.06
CA TRP A 264 11.04 -24.17 2.07
C TRP A 264 10.55 -24.36 3.52
N GLY A 265 9.24 -24.51 3.72
CA GLY A 265 8.63 -24.66 5.05
C GLY A 265 8.72 -23.42 5.93
N ILE A 266 8.88 -22.24 5.35
CA ILE A 266 8.96 -20.97 6.09
C ILE A 266 7.74 -20.06 5.91
N ALA A 267 6.77 -20.45 5.07
CA ALA A 267 5.57 -19.68 4.79
C ALA A 267 4.75 -19.36 6.06
N GLU A 268 4.64 -20.33 6.97
CA GLU A 268 3.94 -20.16 8.25
C GLU A 268 4.53 -19.03 9.12
N ASN A 269 5.86 -18.90 9.15
CA ASN A 269 6.56 -17.86 9.90
C ASN A 269 6.97 -16.66 9.04
N THR A 270 6.26 -16.41 7.93
CA THR A 270 6.50 -15.26 7.05
C THR A 270 5.25 -14.39 6.97
N LEU A 271 5.36 -13.16 7.45
CA LEU A 271 4.38 -12.11 7.20
C LEU A 271 4.59 -11.59 5.77
N PHE A 272 3.68 -11.98 4.89
CA PHE A 272 3.67 -11.57 3.48
C PHE A 272 2.65 -10.44 3.30
N ILE A 273 3.12 -9.25 2.92
CA ILE A 273 2.29 -8.07 2.67
C ILE A 273 2.36 -7.75 1.19
N PHE A 274 1.25 -7.90 0.49
CA PHE A 274 1.13 -7.45 -0.87
C PHE A 274 0.32 -6.14 -0.89
N ILE A 275 0.99 -5.04 -1.22
CA ILE A 275 0.38 -3.74 -1.46
C ILE A 275 0.18 -3.63 -2.96
N GLY A 276 -1.07 -3.67 -3.42
CA GLY A 276 -1.39 -3.78 -4.86
C GLY A 276 -0.83 -2.65 -5.73
N SER A 277 -0.48 -1.51 -5.11
CA SER A 277 0.23 -0.41 -5.77
C SER A 277 0.78 0.58 -4.76
N ASP A 278 1.69 1.44 -5.21
CA ASP A 278 2.16 2.59 -4.45
C ASP A 278 1.25 3.84 -4.62
N ASN A 279 0.30 3.82 -5.55
CA ASN A 279 -0.73 4.84 -5.80
C ASN A 279 -1.82 4.28 -6.72
N GLY A 280 -2.83 5.07 -7.08
CA GLY A 280 -3.85 4.64 -8.04
C GLY A 280 -3.29 4.31 -9.42
N ALA A 281 -4.06 3.56 -10.20
CA ALA A 281 -3.69 3.14 -11.56
C ALA A 281 -3.40 4.33 -12.48
N SER A 282 -2.47 4.15 -13.42
CA SER A 282 -2.14 5.12 -14.46
C SER A 282 -2.51 4.58 -15.83
N GLY A 283 -3.45 5.24 -16.51
CA GLY A 283 -3.88 4.91 -17.87
C GLY A 283 -4.91 3.79 -17.99
N THR A 284 -4.92 2.81 -17.11
CA THR A 284 -5.87 1.68 -17.13
C THR A 284 -7.22 1.98 -16.48
N SER A 285 -7.30 3.03 -15.67
CA SER A 285 -8.52 3.43 -14.93
C SER A 285 -9.73 3.65 -15.82
N LYS A 286 -9.54 4.02 -17.07
CA LYS A 286 -10.62 4.19 -18.07
C LYS A 286 -11.22 2.86 -18.53
N PHE A 287 -10.53 1.73 -18.39
CA PHE A 287 -11.08 0.41 -18.67
C PHE A 287 -11.83 -0.14 -17.45
N TYR A 288 -11.21 -0.02 -16.28
CA TYR A 288 -11.82 -0.40 -15.04
C TYR A 288 -11.09 0.24 -13.85
N ASN A 289 -11.83 0.87 -12.94
CA ASN A 289 -11.28 1.52 -11.74
C ASN A 289 -12.05 1.15 -10.46
N ALA A 290 -12.71 -0.01 -10.44
CA ALA A 290 -13.53 -0.47 -9.31
C ALA A 290 -14.55 0.59 -8.81
N GLY A 291 -15.14 1.37 -9.73
CA GLY A 291 -16.12 2.40 -9.43
C GLY A 291 -15.57 3.68 -8.77
N MET A 292 -14.25 3.81 -8.59
CA MET A 292 -13.64 4.96 -7.90
C MET A 292 -13.38 6.13 -8.84
N LYS A 293 -13.62 7.36 -8.34
CA LYS A 293 -13.24 8.61 -9.02
C LYS A 293 -11.72 8.82 -8.98
N GLY A 294 -11.16 9.40 -10.04
CA GLY A 294 -9.75 9.77 -10.12
C GLY A 294 -8.83 8.60 -10.47
N GLN A 295 -7.53 8.89 -10.47
CA GLN A 295 -6.44 7.97 -10.78
C GLN A 295 -5.14 8.54 -10.21
N LYS A 296 -3.99 7.90 -10.47
CA LYS A 296 -2.66 8.43 -10.11
C LYS A 296 -2.56 9.95 -10.32
N GLY A 297 -2.07 10.65 -9.31
CA GLY A 297 -1.93 12.11 -9.33
C GLY A 297 -3.20 12.89 -8.99
N HIS A 298 -4.27 12.20 -8.61
CA HIS A 298 -5.50 12.81 -8.12
C HIS A 298 -5.70 12.51 -6.62
N PRO A 299 -6.28 13.42 -5.83
CA PRO A 299 -6.48 13.21 -4.39
C PRO A 299 -7.70 12.34 -4.05
N TYR A 300 -8.49 11.94 -5.04
CA TYR A 300 -9.68 11.09 -4.90
C TYR A 300 -9.34 9.63 -4.55
N GLN A 301 -10.36 8.82 -4.25
CA GLN A 301 -10.23 7.41 -3.92
C GLN A 301 -9.42 6.64 -4.96
N GLY A 302 -9.69 6.83 -6.27
CA GLY A 302 -8.96 6.15 -7.34
C GLY A 302 -7.48 6.53 -7.48
N GLY A 303 -7.03 7.63 -6.81
CA GLY A 303 -5.63 8.04 -6.80
C GLY A 303 -4.86 7.60 -5.57
N THR A 304 -5.54 7.31 -4.46
CA THR A 304 -4.89 7.06 -3.15
C THR A 304 -5.26 5.74 -2.51
N ARG A 305 -6.46 5.21 -2.76
CA ARG A 305 -6.91 3.93 -2.20
C ARG A 305 -6.35 2.77 -3.01
N VAL A 306 -5.66 1.85 -2.34
CA VAL A 306 -5.01 0.69 -2.93
C VAL A 306 -5.33 -0.57 -2.12
N PRO A 307 -5.40 -1.77 -2.76
CA PRO A 307 -5.68 -3.01 -2.04
C PRO A 307 -4.43 -3.46 -1.29
N VAL A 308 -4.61 -3.95 -0.06
CA VAL A 308 -3.52 -4.50 0.73
C VAL A 308 -3.94 -5.82 1.37
N PHE A 309 -3.10 -6.84 1.17
CA PHE A 309 -3.27 -8.18 1.68
C PHE A 309 -2.22 -8.47 2.74
N PHE A 310 -2.66 -8.89 3.92
CA PHE A 310 -1.81 -9.38 5.00
C PHE A 310 -1.98 -10.88 5.14
N ARG A 311 -0.99 -11.67 4.70
CA ARG A 311 -0.96 -13.12 4.84
C ARG A 311 0.09 -13.51 5.87
N TRP A 312 -0.34 -14.10 6.97
CA TRP A 312 0.56 -14.64 7.98
C TRP A 312 -0.11 -15.80 8.73
N PRO A 313 -0.08 -17.02 8.17
CA PRO A 313 -0.79 -18.16 8.75
C PRO A 313 -0.34 -18.48 10.18
N GLY A 314 0.96 -18.56 10.44
CA GLY A 314 1.51 -18.82 11.78
C GLY A 314 1.34 -17.68 12.78
N GLY A 315 1.03 -16.48 12.30
CA GLY A 315 0.70 -15.30 13.12
C GLY A 315 -0.75 -15.25 13.57
N GLY A 316 -1.61 -16.14 13.04
CA GLY A 316 -3.02 -16.20 13.41
C GLY A 316 -3.92 -15.20 12.66
N ILE A 317 -3.44 -14.62 11.54
CA ILE A 317 -4.30 -13.83 10.66
C ILE A 317 -5.30 -14.77 9.96
N GLU A 318 -6.57 -14.46 10.07
CA GLU A 318 -7.65 -15.23 9.46
C GLU A 318 -7.73 -14.92 7.95
N GLY A 319 -7.54 -15.95 7.14
CA GLY A 319 -7.68 -15.83 5.68
C GLY A 319 -9.11 -15.56 5.25
N GLY A 320 -9.28 -14.76 4.20
CA GLY A 320 -10.58 -14.35 3.67
C GLY A 320 -11.33 -13.31 4.50
N SER A 321 -10.70 -12.79 5.57
CA SER A 321 -11.26 -11.70 6.36
C SER A 321 -10.99 -10.33 5.70
N GLU A 322 -11.84 -9.34 6.02
CA GLU A 322 -11.72 -7.98 5.52
C GLU A 322 -11.87 -6.96 6.64
N SER A 323 -11.17 -5.83 6.55
CA SER A 323 -11.40 -4.67 7.41
C SER A 323 -11.60 -3.41 6.56
N ALA A 324 -12.66 -2.66 6.89
CA ALA A 324 -13.00 -1.39 6.27
C ALA A 324 -12.52 -0.17 7.10
N ALA A 325 -11.62 -0.39 8.04
CA ALA A 325 -11.02 0.69 8.81
C ALA A 325 -10.21 1.65 7.92
N LEU A 326 -10.19 2.93 8.30
CA LEU A 326 -9.42 3.95 7.58
C LEU A 326 -7.94 3.84 7.92
N ILE A 327 -7.16 3.28 6.99
CA ILE A 327 -5.75 2.93 7.18
C ILE A 327 -4.88 3.76 6.24
N SER A 328 -3.73 4.15 6.73
CA SER A 328 -2.70 4.83 5.93
C SER A 328 -1.44 3.98 5.79
N GLN A 329 -0.72 4.16 4.71
CA GLN A 329 0.57 3.49 4.46
C GLN A 329 1.63 3.77 5.55
N MET A 330 1.50 4.87 6.30
CA MET A 330 2.37 5.14 7.45
C MET A 330 2.14 4.19 8.64
N ASP A 331 1.04 3.44 8.66
CA ASP A 331 0.72 2.49 9.73
C ASP A 331 1.54 1.19 9.64
N ILE A 332 2.14 0.92 8.48
CA ILE A 332 2.98 -0.27 8.27
C ILE A 332 4.19 -0.26 9.20
N MET A 333 4.88 0.88 9.32
CA MET A 333 6.09 0.95 10.15
C MET A 333 5.81 0.62 11.63
N PRO A 334 4.91 1.29 12.35
CA PRO A 334 4.65 0.95 13.76
C PRO A 334 4.09 -0.47 13.93
N THR A 335 3.32 -0.98 12.98
CA THR A 335 2.84 -2.36 12.98
C THR A 335 4.00 -3.36 12.96
N LEU A 336 4.94 -3.17 12.05
CA LEU A 336 6.10 -4.07 11.94
C LEU A 336 7.05 -3.93 13.12
N LEU A 337 7.23 -2.73 13.67
CA LEU A 337 8.03 -2.55 14.89
C LEU A 337 7.41 -3.29 16.09
N GLU A 338 6.08 -3.23 16.24
CA GLU A 338 5.38 -3.97 17.31
C GLU A 338 5.48 -5.48 17.10
N ILE A 339 5.19 -6.01 15.90
CA ILE A 339 5.26 -7.45 15.60
C ILE A 339 6.65 -8.02 15.84
N THR A 340 7.70 -7.26 15.51
CA THR A 340 9.10 -7.71 15.63
C THR A 340 9.69 -7.49 17.02
N GLY A 341 8.98 -6.79 17.90
CA GLY A 341 9.50 -6.37 19.19
C GLY A 341 10.64 -5.33 19.07
N THR A 342 10.68 -4.58 17.95
CA THR A 342 11.68 -3.52 17.75
C THR A 342 11.38 -2.34 18.67
N PRO A 343 12.32 -1.89 19.50
CA PRO A 343 12.07 -0.80 20.44
C PRO A 343 11.73 0.52 19.74
N MET A 344 10.69 1.18 20.22
CA MET A 344 10.36 2.55 19.84
C MET A 344 11.25 3.53 20.63
N THR A 345 12.37 3.94 20.05
CA THR A 345 13.23 4.99 20.62
C THR A 345 12.48 6.31 20.71
N ASP A 346 12.95 7.27 21.51
CA ASP A 346 12.29 8.58 21.62
C ASP A 346 12.27 9.34 20.29
N GLN A 347 13.30 9.19 19.47
CA GLN A 347 13.29 9.73 18.11
C GLN A 347 12.21 9.09 17.22
N LEU A 348 12.03 7.76 17.29
CA LEU A 348 10.96 7.07 16.55
C LEU A 348 9.57 7.46 17.05
N LYS A 349 9.38 7.63 18.37
CA LYS A 349 8.11 8.10 18.94
C LYS A 349 7.72 9.50 18.46
N GLN A 350 8.71 10.38 18.29
CA GLN A 350 8.50 11.73 17.74
C GLN A 350 8.27 11.73 16.22
N GLN A 351 8.84 10.75 15.52
CA GLN A 351 8.75 10.66 14.07
C GLN A 351 7.45 10.02 13.59
N VAL A 352 7.08 8.87 14.19
CA VAL A 352 6.01 8.00 13.69
C VAL A 352 4.64 8.59 14.01
N GLU A 353 3.84 8.85 12.97
CA GLU A 353 2.45 9.30 13.05
C GLU A 353 1.46 8.15 12.80
N GLY A 354 1.94 7.07 12.20
CA GLY A 354 1.16 5.87 11.95
C GLY A 354 0.72 5.20 13.25
N ARG A 355 -0.31 4.38 13.16
CA ARG A 355 -0.84 3.57 14.27
C ARG A 355 -0.58 2.09 13.97
N SER A 356 -0.29 1.29 14.99
CA SER A 356 -0.12 -0.14 14.82
C SER A 356 -1.43 -0.82 14.44
N LEU A 357 -1.39 -1.65 13.41
CA LEU A 357 -2.51 -2.48 12.96
C LEU A 357 -2.64 -3.78 13.76
N VAL A 358 -1.75 -4.07 14.71
CA VAL A 358 -1.75 -5.32 15.47
C VAL A 358 -3.10 -5.63 16.13
N PRO A 359 -3.84 -4.67 16.73
CA PRO A 359 -5.19 -4.95 17.25
C PRO A 359 -6.15 -5.45 16.17
N MET A 360 -6.09 -4.85 14.98
CA MET A 360 -6.93 -5.21 13.82
C MET A 360 -6.50 -6.55 13.20
N LEU A 361 -5.20 -6.85 13.16
CA LEU A 361 -4.71 -8.15 12.69
C LEU A 361 -5.19 -9.30 13.58
N LYS A 362 -5.48 -9.03 14.87
CA LYS A 362 -6.06 -9.98 15.82
C LYS A 362 -7.57 -10.08 15.68
N ASN A 363 -8.23 -8.97 15.45
CA ASN A 363 -9.68 -8.88 15.29
C ASN A 363 -10.00 -7.79 14.24
N PRO A 364 -10.35 -8.17 12.99
CA PRO A 364 -10.65 -7.24 11.91
C PRO A 364 -11.76 -6.23 12.22
N GLU A 365 -12.68 -6.55 13.13
CA GLU A 365 -13.79 -5.69 13.56
C GLU A 365 -13.38 -4.65 14.62
N THR A 366 -12.12 -4.62 15.02
CA THR A 366 -11.63 -3.66 16.03
C THR A 366 -11.86 -2.22 15.55
N ASP A 367 -12.63 -1.46 16.32
CA ASP A 367 -12.77 -0.02 16.12
C ASP A 367 -11.60 0.71 16.80
N TRP A 368 -10.66 1.21 16.01
CA TRP A 368 -9.43 1.88 16.48
C TRP A 368 -9.18 3.22 15.80
N GLU A 369 -10.12 3.64 14.95
CA GLU A 369 -9.96 4.81 14.07
C GLU A 369 -10.68 6.08 14.55
N ASP A 370 -11.22 6.09 15.76
CA ASP A 370 -11.90 7.24 16.33
C ASP A 370 -11.10 8.52 16.16
N ASN A 371 -11.76 9.54 15.59
CA ASN A 371 -11.18 10.87 15.30
C ASN A 371 -9.98 10.87 14.35
N ARG A 372 -9.77 9.82 13.56
CA ARG A 372 -8.70 9.79 12.57
C ARG A 372 -9.03 10.66 11.36
N HIS A 373 -8.04 11.44 10.91
CA HIS A 373 -8.07 12.18 9.65
C HIS A 373 -6.83 11.84 8.83
N LEU A 374 -7.01 11.62 7.52
CA LEU A 374 -5.92 11.44 6.57
C LEU A 374 -5.91 12.59 5.58
N VAL A 375 -4.73 13.11 5.30
CA VAL A 375 -4.52 14.13 4.27
C VAL A 375 -3.84 13.48 3.07
N HIS A 376 -4.38 13.75 1.89
CA HIS A 376 -3.86 13.30 0.59
C HIS A 376 -3.56 14.53 -0.28
N HIS A 377 -2.40 15.12 -0.07
CA HIS A 377 -1.96 16.24 -0.89
C HIS A 377 -1.04 15.72 -2.01
N VAL A 378 -1.38 15.97 -3.27
CA VAL A 378 -0.61 15.48 -4.41
C VAL A 378 0.80 16.07 -4.47
N GLY A 379 1.01 17.24 -3.87
CA GLY A 379 2.27 17.96 -3.99
C GLY A 379 2.56 18.41 -5.42
N ALA A 380 3.82 18.32 -5.85
CA ALA A 380 4.25 18.59 -7.23
C ALA A 380 3.84 19.99 -7.74
N TRP A 381 3.83 20.97 -6.88
CA TRP A 381 3.67 22.38 -7.25
C TRP A 381 4.92 22.92 -7.91
N ALA A 382 4.81 24.05 -8.63
CA ALA A 382 5.96 24.77 -9.18
C ALA A 382 6.88 25.31 -8.05
N SER A 383 8.16 25.50 -8.36
CA SER A 383 9.15 26.03 -7.38
C SER A 383 8.65 27.32 -6.74
N GLY A 384 8.77 27.41 -5.42
CA GLY A 384 8.34 28.55 -4.62
C GLY A 384 6.81 28.76 -4.53
N ARG A 385 6.01 27.78 -5.00
CA ARG A 385 4.54 27.89 -5.03
C ARG A 385 3.83 27.02 -3.98
N ALA A 386 4.54 26.52 -2.98
CA ALA A 386 3.96 25.67 -1.95
C ALA A 386 2.74 26.32 -1.27
N ALA A 387 2.89 27.58 -0.82
CA ALA A 387 1.82 28.30 -0.12
C ALA A 387 0.57 28.52 -1.00
N GLN A 388 0.76 28.87 -2.29
CA GLN A 388 -0.35 29.05 -3.23
C GLN A 388 -1.02 27.74 -3.65
N SER A 389 -0.36 26.63 -3.40
CA SER A 389 -0.85 25.29 -3.74
C SER A 389 -1.52 24.58 -2.54
N LYS A 390 -1.68 25.28 -1.41
CA LYS A 390 -2.27 24.73 -0.19
C LYS A 390 -3.57 23.98 -0.48
N ASP A 391 -4.51 24.61 -1.13
CA ASP A 391 -5.87 24.07 -1.35
C ASP A 391 -6.03 23.43 -2.74
N ALA A 392 -4.93 23.24 -3.47
CA ALA A 392 -4.95 22.64 -4.81
C ALA A 392 -4.55 21.17 -4.77
N ARG A 393 -5.38 20.30 -5.36
CA ARG A 393 -5.12 18.86 -5.49
C ARG A 393 -4.89 18.19 -4.13
N VAL A 394 -5.79 18.46 -3.20
CA VAL A 394 -5.76 17.92 -1.84
C VAL A 394 -7.10 17.32 -1.47
N ALA A 395 -7.07 16.26 -0.67
CA ALA A 395 -8.23 15.78 0.07
C ALA A 395 -7.87 15.60 1.54
N ILE A 396 -8.84 15.89 2.43
CA ILE A 396 -8.81 15.43 3.81
C ILE A 396 -10.02 14.55 4.06
N GLN A 397 -9.79 13.38 4.63
CA GLN A 397 -10.87 12.44 4.93
C GLN A 397 -10.86 11.97 6.37
N ASN A 398 -12.05 11.64 6.86
CA ASN A 398 -12.27 10.87 8.08
C ASN A 398 -12.94 9.52 7.75
N LYS A 399 -13.49 8.84 8.74
CA LYS A 399 -14.20 7.55 8.57
C LYS A 399 -15.35 7.63 7.54
N ARG A 400 -16.05 8.76 7.46
CA ARG A 400 -17.27 8.90 6.65
C ARG A 400 -17.11 9.87 5.47
N PHE A 401 -16.50 11.02 5.68
CA PHE A 401 -16.47 12.09 4.69
C PHE A 401 -15.07 12.31 4.13
N THR A 402 -15.00 12.72 2.85
CA THR A 402 -13.80 13.28 2.22
C THR A 402 -14.12 14.67 1.65
N LEU A 403 -13.30 15.66 2.02
CA LEU A 403 -13.35 17.04 1.49
C LEU A 403 -12.19 17.19 0.50
N VAL A 404 -12.51 17.51 -0.76
CA VAL A 404 -11.55 17.65 -1.84
C VAL A 404 -11.45 19.12 -2.28
N ASN A 405 -10.24 19.66 -2.34
CA ASN A 405 -9.91 21.03 -2.78
C ASN A 405 -10.70 22.13 -2.06
N ASN A 406 -11.27 21.85 -0.89
CA ASN A 406 -12.23 22.72 -0.19
C ASN A 406 -13.50 23.07 -1.00
N GLU A 407 -13.82 22.34 -2.06
CA GLU A 407 -14.89 22.62 -3.02
C GLU A 407 -15.89 21.46 -3.16
N GLU A 408 -15.47 20.23 -2.85
CA GLU A 408 -16.30 19.03 -2.99
C GLU A 408 -16.28 18.23 -1.69
N LEU A 409 -17.46 17.83 -1.19
CA LEU A 409 -17.61 16.92 -0.05
C LEU A 409 -18.35 15.67 -0.49
N TYR A 410 -17.82 14.48 -0.12
CA TYR A 410 -18.43 13.19 -0.43
C TYR A 410 -18.68 12.38 0.83
N ASP A 411 -19.85 11.77 0.97
CA ASP A 411 -20.18 10.81 2.02
C ASP A 411 -19.84 9.40 1.57
N LEU A 412 -18.66 8.91 1.96
CA LEU A 412 -18.15 7.61 1.55
C LEU A 412 -18.95 6.42 2.10
N SER A 413 -19.86 6.64 3.06
CA SER A 413 -20.72 5.57 3.61
C SER A 413 -21.83 5.17 2.64
N ILE A 414 -22.24 6.06 1.75
CA ILE A 414 -23.29 5.84 0.75
C ILE A 414 -22.81 6.07 -0.69
N ASP A 415 -21.72 6.80 -0.86
CA ASP A 415 -21.10 7.13 -2.17
C ASP A 415 -19.58 6.89 -2.15
N PRO A 416 -19.12 5.62 -2.07
CA PRO A 416 -17.69 5.30 -2.07
C PRO A 416 -16.98 5.64 -3.39
N GLY A 417 -17.74 5.95 -4.46
CA GLY A 417 -17.23 6.34 -5.77
C GLY A 417 -17.00 7.83 -5.95
N GLU A 418 -17.41 8.67 -4.97
CA GLU A 418 -17.27 10.14 -5.01
C GLU A 418 -18.00 10.76 -6.22
N THR A 419 -19.27 10.39 -6.42
CA THR A 419 -20.08 10.82 -7.57
C THR A 419 -20.98 12.01 -7.26
N THR A 420 -21.39 12.19 -5.99
CA THR A 420 -22.37 13.19 -5.57
C THR A 420 -21.77 14.16 -4.55
N ASN A 421 -21.59 15.43 -4.95
CA ASN A 421 -21.07 16.46 -4.06
C ASN A 421 -22.17 16.95 -3.10
N VAL A 422 -21.99 16.69 -1.80
CA VAL A 422 -22.93 17.05 -0.71
C VAL A 422 -22.43 18.23 0.14
N ILE A 423 -21.51 19.04 -0.36
CA ILE A 423 -20.86 20.13 0.40
C ILE A 423 -21.86 21.16 0.96
N ALA A 424 -22.93 21.43 0.22
CA ALA A 424 -23.98 22.37 0.64
C ALA A 424 -24.86 21.81 1.77
N GLU A 425 -24.89 20.49 1.92
CA GLU A 425 -25.76 19.80 2.90
C GLU A 425 -25.10 19.64 4.28
N HIS A 426 -23.75 19.76 4.34
CA HIS A 426 -22.95 19.48 5.55
C HIS A 426 -21.92 20.59 5.87
N PRO A 427 -22.32 21.86 6.02
CA PRO A 427 -21.37 22.96 6.25
C PRO A 427 -20.51 22.76 7.52
N GLU A 428 -21.09 22.16 8.58
CA GLU A 428 -20.37 21.90 9.83
C GLU A 428 -19.25 20.86 9.66
N VAL A 429 -19.43 19.85 8.79
CA VAL A 429 -18.40 18.86 8.47
C VAL A 429 -17.28 19.50 7.67
N VAL A 430 -17.64 20.38 6.73
CA VAL A 430 -16.67 21.15 5.93
C VAL A 430 -15.77 21.98 6.84
N ASP A 431 -16.35 22.72 7.79
CA ASP A 431 -15.59 23.57 8.72
C ASP A 431 -14.67 22.75 9.63
N GLN A 432 -15.14 21.60 10.11
CA GLN A 432 -14.32 20.68 10.91
C GLN A 432 -13.12 20.13 10.10
N LEU A 433 -13.35 19.65 8.88
CA LEU A 433 -12.29 19.11 8.05
C LEU A 433 -11.29 20.17 7.60
N ARG A 434 -11.74 21.38 7.25
CA ARG A 434 -10.87 22.53 6.95
C ARG A 434 -9.98 22.88 8.15
N SER A 435 -10.55 22.99 9.33
CA SER A 435 -9.78 23.28 10.54
C SER A 435 -8.67 22.24 10.80
N LYS A 436 -8.98 20.95 10.62
CA LYS A 436 -7.98 19.86 10.73
C LYS A 436 -6.91 19.94 9.65
N TYR A 437 -7.29 20.26 8.43
CA TYR A 437 -6.37 20.46 7.32
C TYR A 437 -5.45 21.65 7.55
N ASP A 438 -5.95 22.79 8.03
CA ASP A 438 -5.16 23.98 8.32
C ASP A 438 -4.12 23.74 9.41
N GLN A 439 -4.48 23.03 10.47
CA GLN A 439 -3.55 22.59 11.51
C GLN A 439 -2.43 21.71 10.94
N TRP A 440 -2.80 20.74 10.09
CA TRP A 440 -1.83 19.86 9.43
C TRP A 440 -0.93 20.66 8.49
N TRP A 441 -1.48 21.56 7.66
CA TRP A 441 -0.70 22.37 6.73
C TRP A 441 0.32 23.26 7.45
N THR A 442 -0.09 23.93 8.52
CA THR A 442 0.80 24.75 9.36
C THR A 442 1.99 23.93 9.89
N ARG A 443 1.72 22.70 10.33
CA ARG A 443 2.75 21.81 10.85
C ARG A 443 3.75 21.36 9.78
N VAL A 444 3.30 21.05 8.57
CA VAL A 444 4.19 20.50 7.53
C VAL A 444 5.06 21.57 6.88
N GLN A 445 4.68 22.84 6.89
CA GLN A 445 5.44 23.91 6.23
C GLN A 445 6.90 23.99 6.68
N SER A 446 7.17 23.82 7.97
CA SER A 446 8.53 23.85 8.53
C SER A 446 9.40 22.66 8.12
N ARG A 447 8.79 21.65 7.50
CA ARG A 447 9.45 20.37 7.11
C ARG A 447 9.63 20.23 5.60
N LEU A 448 9.26 21.22 4.80
CA LEU A 448 9.43 21.21 3.34
C LEU A 448 10.89 21.48 2.93
N VAL A 449 11.83 20.74 3.52
CA VAL A 449 13.28 20.97 3.47
C VAL A 449 13.92 20.84 2.07
N ASN A 450 13.21 20.21 1.12
CA ASN A 450 13.71 20.05 -0.25
C ASN A 450 13.19 21.12 -1.23
N GLU A 451 12.38 22.07 -0.77
CA GLU A 451 11.83 23.12 -1.65
C GLU A 451 12.92 24.00 -2.25
N ASP A 452 13.94 24.37 -1.45
CA ASP A 452 15.05 25.20 -1.90
C ASP A 452 16.04 24.47 -2.82
N ALA A 453 16.10 23.14 -2.74
CA ALA A 453 16.94 22.34 -3.63
C ALA A 453 16.57 22.50 -5.12
N TYR A 454 15.33 22.87 -5.40
CA TYR A 454 14.83 23.16 -6.75
C TYR A 454 15.46 24.43 -7.35
N GLN A 455 15.82 25.41 -6.51
CA GLN A 455 16.39 26.70 -6.94
C GLN A 455 17.86 26.58 -7.34
N LEU A 456 18.55 25.52 -6.88
CA LEU A 456 19.98 25.30 -7.14
C LEU A 456 20.25 24.60 -8.48
N THR A 457 19.22 24.20 -9.22
CA THR A 457 19.36 23.59 -10.54
C THR A 457 19.12 24.66 -11.60
N PRO A 458 20.12 25.08 -12.42
CA PRO A 458 19.88 25.99 -13.52
C PRO A 458 18.78 25.44 -14.43
N ALA A 459 17.85 26.27 -14.86
CA ALA A 459 16.91 25.93 -15.91
C ALA A 459 17.70 25.50 -17.16
N LYS A 460 17.54 24.25 -17.57
CA LYS A 460 18.05 23.74 -18.84
C LYS A 460 17.02 24.03 -19.92
#